data_64c904a91b810ab005b43eb5d85629aa
#
_entry.id   64c904a91b810ab005b43eb5d85629aa
#
_cell.length_a   1.000
_cell.length_b   1.000
_cell.length_c   1.000
_cell.angle_alpha   90.00
_cell.angle_beta   90.00
_cell.angle_gamma   90.00
#
_symmetry.space_group_name_H-M   'P 1'
#
loop_
_entity.id
_entity.type
_entity.pdbx_description
1 polymer ?
#
loop_
_entity_poly.entity_id
_entity_poly.type
_entity_poly.pdbx_seq_one_letter_code
_entity_poly.pdbx_strand_id
1 'polypeptide(L)'
;MDFLELFDAVVLECKPMADAYVKPESMAAELANLGLDSLDYVLIFMTLGDMYGIPEEIADHPPELPTLQDAKDFIDEHKVKSFDSVKEAMEAVR
;
A
#
# COMPACT_ATOMS: atom_id res chain seq x y z
N MET A 1 11.30 -9.18 -0.33
CA MET A 1 11.01 -7.71 -0.28
C MET A 1 10.24 -7.38 0.99
N ASP A 2 10.62 -6.27 1.63
CA ASP A 2 9.95 -5.83 2.85
C ASP A 2 8.73 -4.96 2.51
N PHE A 3 7.56 -5.42 2.90
CA PHE A 3 6.31 -4.71 2.62
C PHE A 3 6.23 -3.36 3.35
N LEU A 4 6.84 -3.25 4.54
CA LEU A 4 6.91 -1.97 5.25
C LEU A 4 7.61 -0.91 4.40
N GLU A 5 8.74 -1.26 3.81
CA GLU A 5 9.48 -0.35 2.95
C GLU A 5 8.70 -0.03 1.67
N LEU A 6 8.03 -1.01 1.09
CA LEU A 6 7.21 -0.79 -0.09
C LEU A 6 6.06 0.15 0.22
N PHE A 7 5.34 -0.08 1.32
CA PHE A 7 4.23 0.77 1.72
C PHE A 7 4.67 2.21 1.92
N ASP A 8 5.79 2.40 2.64
CA ASP A 8 6.35 3.74 2.86
C ASP A 8 6.70 4.43 1.52
N ALA A 9 7.33 3.70 0.60
CA ALA A 9 7.68 4.23 -0.72
C ALA A 9 6.43 4.63 -1.51
N VAL A 10 5.37 3.84 -1.45
CA VAL A 10 4.11 4.14 -2.14
C VAL A 10 3.45 5.38 -1.54
N VAL A 11 3.43 5.50 -0.21
CA VAL A 11 2.88 6.69 0.45
C VAL A 11 3.62 7.95 0.00
N LEU A 12 4.95 7.91 -0.04
CA LEU A 12 5.75 9.07 -0.45
C LEU A 12 5.58 9.40 -1.93
N GLU A 13 5.31 8.40 -2.76
CA GLU A 13 5.02 8.62 -4.18
C GLU A 13 3.64 9.27 -4.36
N CYS A 14 2.64 8.81 -3.60
CA CYS A 14 1.28 9.33 -3.69
C CYS A 14 1.13 10.71 -3.00
N LYS A 15 1.87 10.92 -1.93
CA LYS A 15 1.81 12.15 -1.13
C LYS A 15 3.19 12.58 -0.69
N PRO A 16 3.99 13.17 -1.58
CA PRO A 16 5.36 13.58 -1.22
C PRO A 16 5.42 14.68 -0.16
N MET A 17 4.31 15.40 0.08
CA MET A 17 4.23 16.47 1.07
C MET A 17 3.34 16.09 2.26
N ALA A 18 3.28 14.81 2.62
CA ALA A 18 2.41 14.32 3.70
C ALA A 18 3.01 14.64 5.09
N ASP A 19 2.75 15.84 5.60
CA ASP A 19 3.33 16.32 6.85
C ASP A 19 2.85 15.54 8.08
N ALA A 20 1.62 15.01 8.04
CA ALA A 20 1.04 14.29 9.17
C ALA A 20 1.34 12.79 9.13
N TYR A 21 1.92 12.30 8.05
CA TYR A 21 2.20 10.88 7.90
C TYR A 21 3.29 10.42 8.85
N VAL A 22 3.03 9.30 9.53
CA VAL A 22 4.00 8.65 10.43
C VAL A 22 4.32 7.29 9.85
N LYS A 23 5.60 7.06 9.52
CA LYS A 23 6.04 5.78 8.97
C LYS A 23 5.72 4.64 9.95
N PRO A 24 5.08 3.54 9.49
CA PRO A 24 4.81 2.41 10.38
C PRO A 24 6.11 1.73 10.82
N GLU A 25 6.14 1.30 12.07
CA GLU A 25 7.32 0.64 12.64
C GLU A 25 7.25 -0.89 12.54
N SER A 26 6.04 -1.43 12.32
CA SER A 26 5.85 -2.87 12.22
C SER A 26 4.61 -3.19 11.39
N MET A 27 4.46 -4.46 11.02
CA MET A 27 3.27 -4.92 10.30
C MET A 27 2.01 -4.89 11.17
N ALA A 28 2.15 -4.79 12.48
CA ALA A 28 1.03 -4.64 13.41
C ALA A 28 0.52 -3.20 13.49
N ALA A 29 1.17 -2.25 12.82
CA ALA A 29 0.75 -0.85 12.82
C ALA A 29 -0.68 -0.72 12.30
N GLU A 30 -1.49 0.07 13.02
CA GLU A 30 -2.87 0.32 12.61
C GLU A 30 -2.90 1.42 11.54
N LEU A 31 -3.59 1.15 10.43
CA LEU A 31 -3.67 2.11 9.33
C LEU A 31 -4.32 3.43 9.77
N ALA A 32 -5.26 3.38 10.72
CA ALA A 32 -5.91 4.58 11.23
C ALA A 32 -4.96 5.52 11.98
N ASN A 33 -3.79 5.04 12.39
CA ASN A 33 -2.83 5.79 13.19
C ASN A 33 -1.63 6.32 12.41
N LEU A 34 -1.65 6.23 11.08
CA LEU A 34 -0.53 6.65 10.26
C LEU A 34 -0.63 8.10 9.75
N GLY A 35 -1.65 8.83 10.17
CA GLY A 35 -1.83 10.22 9.75
C GLY A 35 -2.34 10.38 8.32
N LEU A 36 -2.97 9.35 7.77
CA LEU A 36 -3.54 9.36 6.42
C LEU A 36 -5.06 9.29 6.49
N ASP A 37 -5.74 9.94 5.55
CA ASP A 37 -7.21 9.92 5.49
C ASP A 37 -7.71 8.88 4.46
N SER A 38 -9.04 8.79 4.34
CA SER A 38 -9.67 7.81 3.43
C SER A 38 -9.25 8.00 1.98
N LEU A 39 -9.15 9.25 1.53
CA LEU A 39 -8.74 9.55 0.16
C LEU A 39 -7.29 9.12 -0.10
N ASP A 40 -6.44 9.30 0.90
CA ASP A 40 -5.05 8.85 0.80
C ASP A 40 -4.98 7.34 0.60
N TYR A 41 -5.77 6.58 1.36
CA TYR A 41 -5.79 5.12 1.23
C TYR A 41 -6.36 4.66 -0.10
N VAL A 42 -7.34 5.37 -0.66
CA VAL A 42 -7.83 5.06 -2.00
C VAL A 42 -6.69 5.13 -3.00
N LEU A 43 -5.91 6.22 -2.99
CA LEU A 43 -4.78 6.39 -3.89
C LEU A 43 -3.70 5.34 -3.68
N ILE A 44 -3.38 5.04 -2.42
CA ILE A 44 -2.37 4.05 -2.06
C ILE A 44 -2.78 2.66 -2.56
N PHE A 45 -4.01 2.24 -2.31
CA PHE A 45 -4.48 0.93 -2.73
C PHE A 45 -4.67 0.83 -4.24
N MET A 46 -5.04 1.92 -4.92
CA MET A 46 -5.06 1.95 -6.38
C MET A 46 -3.66 1.71 -6.94
N THR A 47 -2.66 2.37 -6.37
CA THR A 47 -1.27 2.21 -6.79
C THR A 47 -0.76 0.78 -6.53
N LEU A 48 -1.03 0.25 -5.34
CA LEU A 48 -0.67 -1.13 -5.02
C LEU A 48 -1.40 -2.12 -5.92
N GLY A 49 -2.67 -1.86 -6.21
CA GLY A 49 -3.45 -2.69 -7.12
C GLY A 49 -2.86 -2.74 -8.51
N ASP A 50 -2.51 -1.60 -9.06
CA ASP A 50 -1.85 -1.51 -10.38
C ASP A 50 -0.52 -2.24 -10.38
N MET A 51 0.25 -2.05 -9.32
CA MET A 51 1.57 -2.67 -9.16
C MET A 51 1.48 -4.20 -9.20
N TYR A 52 0.54 -4.79 -8.46
CA TYR A 52 0.39 -6.23 -8.34
C TYR A 52 -0.58 -6.86 -9.33
N GLY A 53 -1.17 -6.05 -10.21
CA GLY A 53 -2.11 -6.55 -11.23
C GLY A 53 -3.47 -6.96 -10.66
N ILE A 54 -3.86 -6.41 -9.50
CA ILE A 54 -5.15 -6.69 -8.88
C ILE A 54 -6.24 -5.99 -9.69
N PRO A 55 -7.36 -6.68 -10.04
CA PRO A 55 -8.45 -6.02 -10.76
C PRO A 55 -8.96 -4.78 -10.05
N GLU A 56 -9.24 -3.73 -10.82
CA GLU A 56 -9.63 -2.43 -10.30
C GLU A 56 -10.86 -2.50 -9.40
N GLU A 57 -11.85 -3.31 -9.75
CA GLU A 57 -13.05 -3.50 -8.97
C GLU A 57 -12.79 -4.10 -7.59
N ILE A 58 -11.66 -4.80 -7.41
CA ILE A 58 -11.24 -5.34 -6.11
C ILE A 58 -10.42 -4.30 -5.36
N ALA A 59 -9.45 -3.67 -6.05
CA ALA A 59 -8.54 -2.69 -5.44
C ALA A 59 -9.24 -1.41 -4.99
N ASP A 60 -10.26 -0.97 -5.75
CA ASP A 60 -11.00 0.25 -5.44
C ASP A 60 -11.95 0.11 -4.26
N HIS A 61 -12.31 -1.12 -3.90
CA HIS A 61 -13.26 -1.40 -2.84
C HIS A 61 -12.68 -2.44 -1.86
N PRO A 62 -11.53 -2.16 -1.23
CA PRO A 62 -10.95 -3.11 -0.29
C PRO A 62 -11.86 -3.29 0.92
N PRO A 63 -11.86 -4.48 1.55
CA PRO A 63 -12.58 -4.65 2.82
C PRO A 63 -11.91 -3.81 3.90
N GLU A 64 -12.49 -3.79 5.10
CA GLU A 64 -11.87 -3.11 6.22
C GLU A 64 -10.54 -3.79 6.55
N LEU A 65 -9.45 -3.01 6.53
CA LEU A 65 -8.09 -3.48 6.74
C LEU A 65 -7.50 -2.71 7.93
N PRO A 66 -7.67 -3.20 9.16
CA PRO A 66 -7.24 -2.43 10.34
C PRO A 66 -5.73 -2.23 10.45
N THR A 67 -4.93 -3.21 10.02
CA THR A 67 -3.47 -3.14 10.16
C THR A 67 -2.77 -3.28 8.83
N LEU A 68 -1.47 -2.97 8.84
CA LEU A 68 -0.63 -3.14 7.66
C LEU A 68 -0.52 -4.61 7.25
N GLN A 69 -0.51 -5.53 8.23
CA GLN A 69 -0.51 -6.96 7.95
C GLN A 69 -1.79 -7.38 7.20
N ASP A 70 -2.94 -6.83 7.59
CA ASP A 70 -4.20 -7.10 6.89
C ASP A 70 -4.14 -6.61 5.46
N ALA A 71 -3.54 -5.45 5.21
CA ALA A 71 -3.36 -4.93 3.87
C ALA A 71 -2.46 -5.84 3.02
N LYS A 72 -1.37 -6.33 3.60
CA LYS A 72 -0.47 -7.26 2.92
C LYS A 72 -1.19 -8.56 2.59
N ASP A 73 -1.95 -9.10 3.54
CA ASP A 73 -2.70 -10.34 3.33
C ASP A 73 -3.73 -10.19 2.22
N PHE A 74 -4.40 -9.06 2.15
CA PHE A 74 -5.35 -8.74 1.08
C PHE A 74 -4.65 -8.71 -0.28
N ILE A 75 -3.50 -8.08 -0.37
CA ILE A 75 -2.71 -8.03 -1.61
C ILE A 75 -2.25 -9.43 -1.99
N ASP A 76 -1.72 -10.20 -1.04
CA ASP A 76 -1.24 -11.55 -1.29
C ASP A 76 -2.36 -12.48 -1.81
N GLU A 77 -3.58 -12.27 -1.33
CA GLU A 77 -4.74 -13.05 -1.77
C GLU A 77 -5.12 -12.76 -3.24
N HIS A 78 -4.98 -11.51 -3.68
CA HIS A 78 -5.48 -11.08 -4.98
C HIS A 78 -4.40 -10.79 -6.02
N LYS A 79 -3.14 -10.76 -5.64
CA LYS A 79 -2.06 -10.36 -6.55
C LYS A 79 -1.87 -11.35 -7.70
N VAL A 80 -1.49 -10.81 -8.86
CA VAL A 80 -1.15 -11.59 -10.05
C VAL A 80 0.35 -11.54 -10.30
N LYS A 81 1.02 -10.51 -9.78
CA LYS A 81 2.46 -10.30 -9.94
C LYS A 81 3.15 -10.28 -8.60
N SER A 82 4.45 -10.54 -8.59
CA SER A 82 5.30 -10.41 -7.40
C SER A 82 6.60 -9.72 -7.77
N PHE A 83 7.26 -9.11 -6.79
CA PHE A 83 8.50 -8.37 -7.01
C PHE A 83 9.53 -8.78 -5.97
N ASP A 84 10.80 -8.77 -6.35
CA ASP A 84 11.91 -9.12 -5.48
C ASP A 84 12.43 -7.93 -4.66
N SER A 85 12.15 -6.70 -5.11
CA SER A 85 12.61 -5.50 -4.44
C SER A 85 11.62 -4.36 -4.55
N VAL A 86 11.72 -3.40 -3.64
CA VAL A 86 10.93 -2.17 -3.67
C VAL A 86 11.16 -1.40 -4.96
N LYS A 87 12.42 -1.33 -5.41
CA LYS A 87 12.77 -0.64 -6.66
C LYS A 87 12.03 -1.23 -7.85
N GLU A 88 12.04 -2.56 -7.97
CA GLU A 88 11.37 -3.27 -9.07
C GLU A 88 9.86 -3.01 -9.03
N ALA A 89 9.26 -3.08 -7.85
CA ALA A 89 7.83 -2.83 -7.67
C ALA A 89 7.47 -1.39 -8.07
N MET A 90 8.25 -0.42 -7.63
CA MET A 90 7.97 0.99 -7.93
C MET A 90 8.14 1.30 -9.43
N GLU A 91 9.08 0.65 -10.09
CA GLU A 91 9.27 0.80 -11.55
C GLU A 91 8.07 0.28 -12.34
N ALA A 92 7.33 -0.69 -11.80
CA ALA A 92 6.16 -1.25 -12.48
C ALA A 92 4.99 -0.27 -12.60
N VAL A 93 4.95 0.80 -11.78
CA VAL A 93 3.87 1.79 -11.78
C VAL A 93 4.32 3.18 -12.21
N ARG A 94 5.54 3.33 -12.64
CA ARG A 94 6.09 4.61 -13.14
C ARG A 94 6.04 4.73 -14.64
#